data_3477e74afcaff981c86bc405abeb530d
#
_entry.id   3477e74afcaff981c86bc405abeb530d
#
_cell.length_a   1.000
_cell.length_b   1.000
_cell.length_c   1.000
_cell.angle_alpha   90.00
_cell.angle_beta   90.00
_cell.angle_gamma   90.00
#
_symmetry.space_group_name_H-M   'P 1'
#
loop_
_entity.id
_entity.type
_entity.pdbx_description
1 polymer ?
#
loop_
_entity_poly.entity_id
_entity_poly.type
_entity_poly.pdbx_seq_one_letter_code
_entity_poly.pdbx_strand_id
1 'polypeptide(L)'
;MVNAAVETFLLVLGVGFLAANLRILAGLVRYQLERRSAVLTWPGRRPQAYRVFLVLAVALSLIIVAKVVVTGRPVMSAFGELMMFAYYGVLVPASLRVRRGFYEHGLWMEGGYIPYTRIGGLAWREDTEIILVVVPRRRASVRRLIVPRDHYAEARRILRDRIAEHEIHYSGETLDLGGHDERRDV
;
A
#
# COMPACT_ATOMS: atom_id res chain seq x y z
N MET A 1 33.26 19.51 12.35
CA MET A 1 32.03 20.13 11.78
C MET A 1 31.30 19.17 10.86
N VAL A 2 31.96 18.45 9.93
CA VAL A 2 31.31 17.48 9.00
C VAL A 2 30.56 16.38 9.75
N ASN A 3 31.10 15.83 10.83
CA ASN A 3 30.45 14.75 11.59
C ASN A 3 29.12 15.19 12.25
N ALA A 4 29.07 16.39 12.81
CA ALA A 4 27.83 16.91 13.40
C ALA A 4 26.72 17.15 12.38
N ALA A 5 27.05 17.65 11.18
CA ALA A 5 26.09 17.81 10.09
C ALA A 5 25.53 16.47 9.60
N VAL A 6 26.39 15.45 9.47
CA VAL A 6 25.97 14.09 9.08
C VAL A 6 25.07 13.47 10.16
N GLU A 7 25.43 13.60 11.43
CA GLU A 7 24.59 13.07 12.53
C GLU A 7 23.22 13.74 12.59
N THR A 8 23.17 15.08 12.42
CA THR A 8 21.89 15.81 12.34
C THR A 8 21.05 15.37 11.15
N PHE A 9 21.67 15.21 9.97
CA PHE A 9 20.98 14.72 8.77
C PHE A 9 20.40 13.33 8.99
N LEU A 10 21.18 12.40 9.55
CA LEU A 10 20.71 11.03 9.85
C LEU A 10 19.58 11.02 10.88
N LEU A 11 19.61 11.92 11.85
CA LEU A 11 18.53 12.06 12.83
C LEU A 11 17.24 12.53 12.18
N VAL A 12 17.29 13.57 11.35
CA VAL A 12 16.12 14.08 10.61
C VAL A 12 15.56 12.99 9.69
N LEU A 13 16.43 12.29 8.98
CA LEU A 13 16.05 11.18 8.10
C LEU A 13 15.41 10.06 8.92
N GLY A 14 15.96 9.73 10.09
CA GLY A 14 15.42 8.75 11.03
C GLY A 14 14.00 9.08 11.50
N VAL A 15 13.72 10.35 11.81
CA VAL A 15 12.37 10.80 12.17
C VAL A 15 11.40 10.61 10.98
N GLY A 16 11.81 10.93 9.76
CA GLY A 16 11.01 10.69 8.56
C GLY A 16 10.70 9.20 8.37
N PHE A 17 11.70 8.33 8.53
CA PHE A 17 11.50 6.89 8.46
C PHE A 17 10.69 6.33 9.62
N LEU A 18 10.78 6.89 10.82
CA LEU A 18 9.91 6.53 11.95
C LEU A 18 8.44 6.76 11.59
N ALA A 19 8.11 7.93 11.04
CA ALA A 19 6.74 8.22 10.60
C ALA A 19 6.26 7.24 9.50
N ALA A 20 7.13 6.93 8.53
CA ALA A 20 6.84 5.94 7.49
C ALA A 20 6.64 4.53 8.07
N ASN A 21 7.48 4.11 9.02
CA ASN A 21 7.38 2.85 9.73
C ASN A 21 6.05 2.72 10.48
N LEU A 22 5.66 3.74 11.23
CA LEU A 22 4.39 3.77 11.97
C LEU A 22 3.19 3.66 11.01
N ARG A 23 3.25 4.33 9.86
CA ARG A 23 2.20 4.24 8.84
C ARG A 23 2.07 2.82 8.27
N ILE A 24 3.19 2.17 7.92
CA ILE A 24 3.16 0.78 7.41
C ILE A 24 2.68 -0.16 8.51
N LEU A 25 3.16 0.00 9.74
CA LEU A 25 2.76 -0.83 10.87
C LEU A 25 1.25 -0.73 11.12
N ALA A 26 0.70 0.48 11.13
CA ALA A 26 -0.75 0.69 11.24
C ALA A 26 -1.53 -0.03 10.12
N GLY A 27 -1.00 0.01 8.88
CA GLY A 27 -1.54 -0.76 7.76
C GLY A 27 -1.50 -2.27 8.00
N LEU A 28 -0.38 -2.80 8.49
CA LEU A 28 -0.23 -4.23 8.79
C LEU A 28 -1.16 -4.69 9.92
N VAL A 29 -1.28 -3.91 10.99
CA VAL A 29 -2.22 -4.19 12.09
C VAL A 29 -3.65 -4.24 11.55
N ARG A 30 -4.05 -3.24 10.77
CA ARG A 30 -5.37 -3.23 10.13
C ARG A 30 -5.58 -4.44 9.23
N TYR A 31 -4.58 -4.83 8.45
CA TYR A 31 -4.65 -6.03 7.62
C TYR A 31 -4.88 -7.30 8.45
N GLN A 32 -4.21 -7.44 9.59
CA GLN A 32 -4.41 -8.60 10.48
C GLN A 32 -5.84 -8.68 11.02
N LEU A 33 -6.47 -7.54 11.29
CA LEU A 33 -7.86 -7.48 11.74
C LEU A 33 -8.83 -7.87 10.61
N GLU A 34 -8.62 -7.32 9.41
CA GLU A 34 -9.51 -7.50 8.26
C GLU A 34 -9.28 -8.83 7.51
N ARG A 35 -8.13 -9.50 7.68
CA ARG A 35 -7.77 -10.67 6.86
C ARG A 35 -8.75 -11.84 6.99
N ARG A 36 -9.50 -11.91 8.10
CA ARG A 36 -10.50 -12.95 8.33
C ARG A 36 -11.78 -12.73 7.51
N SER A 37 -12.05 -11.51 7.11
CA SER A 37 -13.17 -11.10 6.26
C SER A 37 -12.86 -11.10 4.76
N ALA A 38 -11.78 -11.78 4.35
CA ALA A 38 -11.36 -11.86 2.96
C ALA A 38 -12.35 -12.69 2.14
N VAL A 39 -12.94 -12.09 1.10
CA VAL A 39 -13.86 -12.75 0.17
C VAL A 39 -13.13 -13.23 -1.07
N LEU A 40 -12.42 -12.33 -1.75
CA LEU A 40 -11.66 -12.64 -2.96
C LEU A 40 -10.33 -11.90 -2.92
N THR A 41 -9.20 -12.60 -2.81
CA THR A 41 -7.90 -11.97 -2.65
C THR A 41 -6.80 -12.64 -3.45
N TRP A 42 -5.83 -11.83 -3.90
CA TRP A 42 -4.65 -12.28 -4.62
C TRP A 42 -3.38 -11.59 -4.11
N PRO A 43 -2.19 -12.16 -4.37
CA PRO A 43 -0.93 -11.55 -3.95
C PRO A 43 -0.69 -10.23 -4.69
N GLY A 44 -0.18 -9.22 -3.96
CA GLY A 44 0.26 -7.97 -4.55
C GLY A 44 1.52 -8.17 -5.42
N ARG A 45 1.73 -7.29 -6.40
CA ARG A 45 2.98 -7.29 -7.19
C ARG A 45 4.15 -6.85 -6.33
N ARG A 46 5.29 -7.50 -6.53
CA ARG A 46 6.55 -7.07 -5.90
C ARG A 46 7.06 -5.81 -6.60
N PRO A 47 7.51 -4.79 -5.85
CA PRO A 47 8.15 -3.62 -6.43
C PRO A 47 9.39 -4.04 -7.24
N GLN A 48 9.65 -3.42 -8.38
CA GLN A 48 10.86 -3.67 -9.17
C GLN A 48 12.15 -3.44 -8.36
N ALA A 49 12.13 -2.45 -7.48
CA ALA A 49 13.24 -2.09 -6.60
C ALA A 49 13.41 -3.02 -5.37
N TYR A 50 12.65 -4.12 -5.24
CA TYR A 50 12.71 -4.98 -4.05
C TYR A 50 14.11 -5.52 -3.74
N ARG A 51 14.87 -5.90 -4.77
CA ARG A 51 16.26 -6.36 -4.59
C ARG A 51 17.17 -5.27 -4.03
N VAL A 52 16.97 -4.02 -4.49
CA VAL A 52 17.71 -2.85 -3.99
C VAL A 52 17.41 -2.63 -2.52
N PHE A 53 16.15 -2.75 -2.10
CA PHE A 53 15.77 -2.62 -0.68
C PHE A 53 16.43 -3.66 0.20
N LEU A 54 16.56 -4.91 -0.27
CA LEU A 54 17.29 -5.94 0.48
C LEU A 54 18.78 -5.64 0.60
N VAL A 55 19.43 -5.18 -0.48
CA VAL A 55 20.85 -4.78 -0.45
C VAL A 55 21.04 -3.60 0.53
N LEU A 56 20.17 -2.60 0.49
CA LEU A 56 20.20 -1.49 1.44
C LEU A 56 20.02 -1.97 2.89
N ALA A 57 19.12 -2.91 3.14
CA ALA A 57 18.91 -3.46 4.48
C ALA A 57 20.18 -4.18 4.99
N VAL A 58 20.83 -4.97 4.13
CA VAL A 58 22.11 -5.62 4.50
C VAL A 58 23.20 -4.59 4.79
N ALA A 59 23.37 -3.59 3.92
CA ALA A 59 24.36 -2.54 4.12
C ALA A 59 24.11 -1.76 5.44
N LEU A 60 22.84 -1.40 5.70
CA LEU A 60 22.46 -0.73 6.95
C LEU A 60 22.71 -1.60 8.18
N SER A 61 22.44 -2.90 8.12
CA SER A 61 22.74 -3.81 9.23
C SER A 61 24.23 -3.86 9.55
N LEU A 62 25.07 -3.91 8.53
CA LEU A 62 26.54 -3.88 8.71
C LEU A 62 27.01 -2.57 9.33
N ILE A 63 26.46 -1.43 8.90
CA ILE A 63 26.78 -0.11 9.47
C ILE A 63 26.36 -0.05 10.94
N ILE A 64 25.16 -0.53 11.29
CA ILE A 64 24.67 -0.57 12.68
C ILE A 64 25.59 -1.43 13.53
N VAL A 65 25.94 -2.64 13.08
CA VAL A 65 26.86 -3.53 13.78
C VAL A 65 28.24 -2.86 13.98
N ALA A 66 28.80 -2.26 12.93
CA ALA A 66 30.07 -1.55 13.02
C ALA A 66 30.02 -0.41 14.05
N LYS A 67 28.96 0.41 14.03
CA LYS A 67 28.79 1.53 14.99
C LYS A 67 28.60 1.04 16.41
N VAL A 68 27.71 0.07 16.63
CA VAL A 68 27.31 -0.30 18.00
C VAL A 68 28.28 -1.31 18.61
N VAL A 69 28.63 -2.37 17.83
CA VAL A 69 29.43 -3.48 18.35
C VAL A 69 30.92 -3.19 18.26
N VAL A 70 31.40 -2.74 17.08
CA VAL A 70 32.87 -2.54 16.89
C VAL A 70 33.35 -1.25 17.51
N THR A 71 32.62 -0.13 17.35
CA THR A 71 33.05 1.15 17.93
C THR A 71 32.48 1.45 19.31
N GLY A 72 31.65 0.57 19.89
CA GLY A 72 31.08 0.72 21.24
C GLY A 72 30.17 1.93 21.41
N ARG A 73 29.65 2.50 20.34
CA ARG A 73 28.74 3.65 20.41
C ARG A 73 27.36 3.26 20.94
N PRO A 74 26.67 4.14 21.66
CA PRO A 74 25.33 3.86 22.13
C PRO A 74 24.36 3.64 20.95
N VAL A 75 23.39 2.74 21.10
CA VAL A 75 22.40 2.39 20.06
C VAL A 75 21.69 3.62 19.50
N MET A 76 21.45 4.64 20.34
CA MET A 76 20.82 5.89 19.90
C MET A 76 21.63 6.66 18.85
N SER A 77 22.95 6.46 18.78
CA SER A 77 23.77 7.06 17.72
C SER A 77 23.54 6.47 16.35
N ALA A 78 22.90 5.31 16.28
CA ALA A 78 22.50 4.63 15.04
C ALA A 78 20.98 4.73 14.78
N PHE A 79 20.28 5.68 15.41
CA PHE A 79 18.82 5.81 15.30
C PHE A 79 18.35 5.94 13.85
N GLY A 80 19.00 6.77 13.04
CA GLY A 80 18.65 6.96 11.64
C GLY A 80 18.77 5.67 10.82
N GLU A 81 19.91 5.00 10.94
CA GLU A 81 20.19 3.74 10.28
C GLU A 81 19.24 2.63 10.74
N LEU A 82 18.91 2.61 12.04
CA LEU A 82 17.97 1.63 12.61
C LEU A 82 16.55 1.81 12.04
N MET A 83 16.08 3.05 11.92
CA MET A 83 14.77 3.35 11.35
C MET A 83 14.72 3.01 9.86
N MET A 84 15.77 3.28 9.10
CA MET A 84 15.90 2.87 7.69
C MET A 84 15.97 1.34 7.55
N PHE A 85 16.73 0.66 8.41
CA PHE A 85 16.79 -0.80 8.43
C PHE A 85 15.41 -1.42 8.73
N ALA A 86 14.71 -0.90 9.75
CA ALA A 86 13.34 -1.35 10.06
C ALA A 86 12.40 -1.18 8.85
N TYR A 87 12.53 -0.08 8.12
CA TYR A 87 11.74 0.17 6.91
C TYR A 87 12.06 -0.85 5.80
N TYR A 88 13.32 -0.91 5.34
CA TYR A 88 13.72 -1.72 4.18
C TYR A 88 13.86 -3.21 4.49
N GLY A 89 14.34 -3.57 5.67
CA GLY A 89 14.63 -4.95 6.05
C GLY A 89 13.44 -5.70 6.66
N VAL A 90 12.50 -4.99 7.29
CA VAL A 90 11.40 -5.62 8.02
C VAL A 90 10.03 -5.23 7.46
N LEU A 91 9.70 -3.94 7.47
CA LEU A 91 8.34 -3.50 7.21
C LEU A 91 7.94 -3.55 5.74
N VAL A 92 8.83 -3.18 4.82
CA VAL A 92 8.56 -3.33 3.37
C VAL A 92 8.37 -4.81 3.01
N PRO A 93 9.27 -5.76 3.37
CA PRO A 93 9.04 -7.18 3.15
C PRO A 93 7.74 -7.71 3.78
N ALA A 94 7.41 -7.26 5.00
CA ALA A 94 6.16 -7.65 5.66
C ALA A 94 4.93 -7.13 4.90
N SER A 95 4.99 -5.89 4.37
CA SER A 95 3.89 -5.29 3.61
C SER A 95 3.59 -6.03 2.29
N LEU A 96 4.57 -6.74 1.71
CA LEU A 96 4.36 -7.54 0.50
C LEU A 96 3.53 -8.81 0.75
N ARG A 97 3.36 -9.21 2.02
CA ARG A 97 2.48 -10.33 2.39
C ARG A 97 1.01 -9.93 2.46
N VAL A 98 0.72 -8.63 2.38
CA VAL A 98 -0.64 -8.12 2.36
C VAL A 98 -1.29 -8.49 1.03
N ARG A 99 -2.38 -9.25 1.10
CA ARG A 99 -3.16 -9.64 -0.08
C ARG A 99 -4.08 -8.50 -0.48
N ARG A 100 -4.17 -8.26 -1.77
CA ARG A 100 -5.09 -7.28 -2.36
C ARG A 100 -6.39 -7.95 -2.76
N GLY A 101 -7.48 -7.19 -2.84
CA GLY A 101 -8.76 -7.70 -3.29
C GLY A 101 -9.93 -7.22 -2.47
N PHE A 102 -10.95 -8.05 -2.43
CA PHE A 102 -12.26 -7.80 -1.85
C PHE A 102 -12.37 -8.43 -0.47
N TYR A 103 -12.80 -7.63 0.47
CA TYR A 103 -13.10 -8.02 1.85
C TYR A 103 -14.57 -7.74 2.12
N GLU A 104 -15.13 -8.30 3.17
CA GLU A 104 -16.53 -8.18 3.51
C GLU A 104 -17.01 -6.71 3.57
N HIS A 105 -16.20 -5.82 4.15
CA HIS A 105 -16.58 -4.42 4.36
C HIS A 105 -15.79 -3.40 3.52
N GLY A 106 -14.98 -3.86 2.55
CA GLY A 106 -14.18 -2.94 1.73
C GLY A 106 -13.18 -3.60 0.80
N LEU A 107 -12.32 -2.77 0.23
CA LEU A 107 -11.30 -3.14 -0.75
C LEU A 107 -9.90 -2.91 -0.19
N TRP A 108 -9.01 -3.89 -0.36
CA TRP A 108 -7.58 -3.69 -0.13
C TRP A 108 -6.87 -3.44 -1.47
N MET A 109 -6.40 -2.20 -1.65
CA MET A 109 -5.85 -1.69 -2.91
C MET A 109 -4.41 -1.21 -2.75
N GLU A 110 -3.85 -0.69 -3.83
CA GLU A 110 -2.63 0.13 -3.74
C GLU A 110 -2.89 1.36 -2.87
N GLY A 111 -2.07 1.52 -1.82
CA GLY A 111 -2.25 2.60 -0.85
C GLY A 111 -3.15 2.28 0.34
N GLY A 112 -3.61 1.02 0.49
CA GLY A 112 -4.26 0.51 1.68
C GLY A 112 -5.75 0.18 1.55
N TYR A 113 -6.39 -0.01 2.67
CA TYR A 113 -7.81 -0.40 2.78
C TYR A 113 -8.76 0.78 2.55
N ILE A 114 -9.86 0.54 1.81
CA ILE A 114 -10.98 1.47 1.63
C ILE A 114 -12.27 0.73 1.95
N PRO A 115 -13.05 1.17 2.95
CA PRO A 115 -14.39 0.62 3.17
C PRO A 115 -15.34 1.03 2.05
N TYR A 116 -16.31 0.17 1.71
CA TYR A 116 -17.28 0.42 0.64
C TYR A 116 -18.04 1.74 0.84
N THR A 117 -18.36 2.09 2.07
CA THR A 117 -19.04 3.36 2.43
C THR A 117 -18.28 4.63 2.07
N ARG A 118 -16.97 4.53 1.85
CA ARG A 118 -16.12 5.67 1.44
C ARG A 118 -15.85 5.73 -0.06
N ILE A 119 -16.39 4.82 -0.84
CA ILE A 119 -16.27 4.82 -2.29
C ILE A 119 -17.29 5.81 -2.86
N GLY A 120 -16.83 6.75 -3.67
CA GLY A 120 -17.66 7.75 -4.36
C GLY A 120 -17.83 7.45 -5.84
N GLY A 121 -16.87 6.73 -6.45
CA GLY A 121 -16.93 6.35 -7.85
C GLY A 121 -16.09 5.11 -8.14
N LEU A 122 -16.52 4.33 -9.14
CA LEU A 122 -15.87 3.13 -9.62
C LEU A 122 -15.81 3.17 -11.15
N ALA A 123 -14.68 2.80 -11.72
CA ALA A 123 -14.54 2.61 -13.15
C ALA A 123 -13.65 1.40 -13.44
N TRP A 124 -14.00 0.62 -14.44
CA TRP A 124 -13.17 -0.42 -14.99
C TRP A 124 -12.35 0.14 -16.16
N ARG A 125 -11.08 -0.16 -16.16
CA ARG A 125 -10.20 0.08 -17.30
C ARG A 125 -9.65 -1.26 -17.76
N GLU A 126 -10.02 -1.64 -18.95
CA GLU A 126 -9.59 -2.87 -19.63
C GLU A 126 -8.59 -2.48 -20.72
N ASP A 127 -7.32 -2.71 -20.46
CA ASP A 127 -6.24 -2.52 -21.39
C ASP A 127 -5.37 -3.80 -21.37
N THR A 128 -4.07 -3.70 -21.37
CA THR A 128 -3.15 -4.83 -21.12
C THR A 128 -3.44 -5.52 -19.80
N GLU A 129 -3.89 -4.76 -18.81
CA GLU A 129 -4.29 -5.21 -17.47
C GLU A 129 -5.69 -4.72 -17.13
N ILE A 130 -6.43 -5.53 -16.39
CA ILE A 130 -7.74 -5.13 -15.87
C ILE A 130 -7.51 -4.35 -14.58
N ILE A 131 -7.89 -3.09 -14.58
CA ILE A 131 -7.69 -2.18 -13.46
C ILE A 131 -9.04 -1.68 -12.97
N LEU A 132 -9.34 -1.93 -11.70
CA LEU A 132 -10.43 -1.26 -11.02
C LEU A 132 -9.92 0.07 -10.47
N VAL A 133 -10.49 1.15 -10.96
CA VAL A 133 -10.22 2.52 -10.52
C VAL A 133 -11.26 2.91 -9.50
N VAL A 134 -10.83 3.32 -8.32
CA VAL A 134 -11.71 3.71 -7.21
C VAL A 134 -11.42 5.14 -6.81
N VAL A 135 -12.47 5.93 -6.74
CA VAL A 135 -12.43 7.33 -6.29
C VAL A 135 -13.06 7.42 -4.90
N PRO A 136 -12.29 7.75 -3.86
CA PRO A 136 -12.84 7.96 -2.52
C PRO A 136 -13.63 9.27 -2.44
N ARG A 137 -14.77 9.30 -1.70
CA ARG A 137 -15.65 10.48 -1.54
C ARG A 137 -14.95 11.72 -1.01
N ARG A 138 -13.98 11.56 -0.10
CA ARG A 138 -13.36 12.68 0.63
C ARG A 138 -11.95 13.04 0.19
N ARG A 139 -11.38 12.35 -0.79
CA ARG A 139 -10.00 12.57 -1.26
C ARG A 139 -9.97 12.55 -2.78
N ALA A 140 -9.36 13.55 -3.37
CA ALA A 140 -9.13 13.65 -4.83
C ALA A 140 -8.12 12.60 -5.38
N SER A 141 -7.65 11.67 -4.55
CA SER A 141 -6.65 10.68 -4.97
C SER A 141 -7.32 9.42 -5.50
N VAL A 142 -7.26 9.24 -6.79
CA VAL A 142 -7.66 7.99 -7.48
C VAL A 142 -6.79 6.84 -7.01
N ARG A 143 -7.41 5.70 -6.66
CA ARG A 143 -6.70 4.48 -6.30
C ARG A 143 -6.95 3.39 -7.32
N ARG A 144 -5.95 2.54 -7.51
CA ARG A 144 -5.98 1.48 -8.52
C ARG A 144 -5.87 0.12 -7.85
N LEU A 145 -6.64 -0.85 -8.36
CA LEU A 145 -6.55 -2.25 -8.01
C LEU A 145 -6.40 -3.05 -9.31
N ILE A 146 -5.24 -3.65 -9.51
CA ILE A 146 -5.02 -4.55 -10.64
C ILE A 146 -5.69 -5.86 -10.30
N VAL A 147 -6.62 -6.29 -11.13
CA VAL A 147 -7.39 -7.52 -10.98
C VAL A 147 -6.88 -8.56 -11.97
N PRO A 148 -6.43 -9.75 -11.51
CA PRO A 148 -6.07 -10.83 -12.41
C PRO A 148 -7.27 -11.24 -13.26
N ARG A 149 -7.03 -11.63 -14.52
CA ARG A 149 -8.10 -12.02 -15.46
C ARG A 149 -8.95 -13.16 -14.90
N ASP A 150 -8.35 -14.11 -14.23
CA ASP A 150 -9.03 -15.27 -13.63
C ASP A 150 -10.04 -14.88 -12.53
N HIS A 151 -9.85 -13.73 -11.91
CA HIS A 151 -10.72 -13.21 -10.84
C HIS A 151 -11.68 -12.10 -11.31
N TYR A 152 -11.64 -11.72 -12.61
CA TYR A 152 -12.40 -10.58 -13.11
C TYR A 152 -13.91 -10.76 -13.00
N ALA A 153 -14.42 -11.90 -13.45
CA ALA A 153 -15.86 -12.18 -13.43
C ALA A 153 -16.42 -12.20 -12.01
N GLU A 154 -15.67 -12.79 -11.07
CA GLU A 154 -16.06 -12.85 -9.66
C GLU A 154 -15.98 -11.47 -9.00
N ALA A 155 -14.91 -10.71 -9.26
CA ALA A 155 -14.76 -9.34 -8.78
C ALA A 155 -15.92 -8.43 -9.25
N ARG A 156 -16.33 -8.58 -10.50
CA ARG A 156 -17.44 -7.85 -11.09
C ARG A 156 -18.78 -8.22 -10.44
N ARG A 157 -18.98 -9.50 -10.14
CA ARG A 157 -20.18 -9.98 -9.42
C ARG A 157 -20.23 -9.39 -8.02
N ILE A 158 -19.15 -9.48 -7.24
CA ILE A 158 -19.09 -8.95 -5.88
C ILE A 158 -19.40 -7.45 -5.86
N LEU A 159 -18.82 -6.67 -6.78
CA LEU A 159 -19.11 -5.24 -6.86
C LEU A 159 -20.57 -4.94 -7.18
N ARG A 160 -21.17 -5.69 -8.12
CA ARG A 160 -22.58 -5.54 -8.44
C ARG A 160 -23.48 -5.80 -7.25
N ASP A 161 -23.20 -6.88 -6.51
CA ASP A 161 -23.96 -7.26 -5.33
C ASP A 161 -23.85 -6.17 -4.24
N ARG A 162 -22.65 -5.64 -3.99
CA ARG A 162 -22.42 -4.54 -3.04
C ARG A 162 -23.06 -3.21 -3.45
N ILE A 163 -23.18 -2.96 -4.74
CA ILE A 163 -23.91 -1.78 -5.27
C ILE A 163 -25.41 -1.98 -5.05
N ALA A 164 -25.93 -3.18 -5.34
CA ALA A 164 -27.34 -3.51 -5.14
C ALA A 164 -27.75 -3.44 -3.66
N GLU A 165 -26.87 -3.83 -2.75
CA GLU A 165 -27.04 -3.73 -1.29
C GLU A 165 -26.91 -2.29 -0.75
N HIS A 166 -26.73 -1.28 -1.62
CA HIS A 166 -26.57 0.13 -1.26
C HIS A 166 -25.36 0.43 -0.35
N GLU A 167 -24.38 -0.47 -0.28
CA GLU A 167 -23.13 -0.23 0.44
C GLU A 167 -22.23 0.77 -0.28
N ILE A 168 -22.33 0.82 -1.62
CA ILE A 168 -21.61 1.77 -2.47
C ILE A 168 -22.61 2.78 -3.03
N HIS A 169 -22.49 4.02 -2.60
CA HIS A 169 -23.34 5.11 -3.09
C HIS A 169 -22.53 6.00 -4.03
N TYR A 170 -22.96 6.12 -5.25
CA TYR A 170 -22.33 7.03 -6.22
C TYR A 170 -22.60 8.48 -5.89
N SER A 171 -21.57 9.32 -5.93
CA SER A 171 -21.72 10.78 -5.71
C SER A 171 -22.12 11.56 -6.96
N GLY A 172 -22.63 10.90 -8.00
CA GLY A 172 -23.20 11.56 -9.19
C GLY A 172 -22.20 12.18 -10.16
N GLU A 173 -20.95 12.37 -9.79
CA GLU A 173 -19.88 12.78 -10.71
C GLU A 173 -19.31 11.54 -11.40
N THR A 174 -19.78 11.26 -12.60
CA THR A 174 -19.13 10.32 -13.52
C THR A 174 -17.81 10.95 -13.95
N LEU A 175 -16.70 10.43 -13.47
CA LEU A 175 -15.41 10.73 -14.06
C LEU A 175 -15.42 10.15 -15.47
N ASP A 176 -15.48 11.03 -16.48
CA ASP A 176 -15.24 10.67 -17.87
C ASP A 176 -13.77 10.30 -18.03
N LEU A 177 -13.47 9.01 -17.88
CA LEU A 177 -12.14 8.46 -18.04
C LEU A 177 -11.86 8.03 -19.50
N GLY A 178 -12.63 8.55 -20.47
CA GLY A 178 -12.42 8.28 -21.90
C GLY A 178 -12.68 6.83 -22.30
N GLY A 179 -13.52 6.13 -21.55
CA GLY A 179 -13.95 4.77 -21.87
C GLY A 179 -15.20 4.78 -22.75
N HIS A 180 -15.21 3.97 -23.77
CA HIS A 180 -16.37 3.69 -24.63
C HIS A 180 -17.63 3.49 -23.79
N ASP A 181 -18.63 4.32 -24.02
CA ASP A 181 -19.96 4.22 -23.42
C ASP A 181 -20.71 3.08 -24.11
N GLU A 182 -20.73 1.91 -23.47
CA GLU A 182 -21.48 0.72 -23.95
C GLU A 182 -23.02 0.95 -24.03
N ARG A 183 -23.52 2.17 -23.78
CA ARG A 183 -24.94 2.51 -23.87
C ARG A 183 -25.40 2.91 -25.26
N ARG A 184 -24.53 2.92 -26.27
CA ARG A 184 -24.91 3.33 -27.63
C ARG A 184 -25.19 2.20 -28.61
N ASP A 185 -25.10 0.94 -28.20
CA ASP A 185 -25.37 -0.21 -29.06
C ASP A 185 -26.58 -1.00 -28.53
N VAL A 186 -27.77 -0.35 -28.44
CA VAL A 186 -29.08 -0.98 -28.40
C VAL A 186 -30.02 -0.21 -29.31
#